data_d7705f569d1676cdaa592ee296a3570c
#
_entry.id   d7705f569d1676cdaa592ee296a3570c
#
_cell.length_a   1.000
_cell.length_b   1.000
_cell.length_c   1.000
_cell.angle_alpha   90.00
_cell.angle_beta   90.00
_cell.angle_gamma   90.00
#
_symmetry.space_group_name_H-M   'P 1'
#
loop_
_entity.id
_entity.type
_entity.pdbx_description
1 polymer ?
#
loop_
_entity_poly.entity_id
_entity_poly.type
_entity_poly.pdbx_seq_one_letter_code
_entity_poly.pdbx_strand_id
1 'polypeptide(L)'
;MRKFEIASLLPCGAARTSHHLAPATDLFEATCSAFARGTLFSTTMGPVAVEDLLPGDLIDTVNGVPEPLVWIGSTSFVPAQALPTSSLKGLIRLVSDGYSKTSSLGDVLLGQNARLLQSPPSLEEKIGVRCVLTPVRDL
;
A
#
# COMPACT_ATOMS: atom_id res chain seq x y z
N MET A 1 14.69 0.88 17.96
CA MET A 1 13.54 -0.04 17.98
C MET A 1 12.30 0.73 17.58
N ARG A 2 11.44 0.12 16.75
CA ARG A 2 10.16 0.68 16.27
C ARG A 2 9.05 -0.34 16.51
N LYS A 3 7.86 0.14 16.86
CA LYS A 3 6.67 -0.69 17.01
C LYS A 3 6.00 -0.88 15.65
N PHE A 4 5.69 -2.12 15.34
CA PHE A 4 4.89 -2.53 14.18
C PHE A 4 3.64 -3.22 14.68
N GLU A 5 2.52 -2.92 14.04
CA GLU A 5 1.27 -3.62 14.23
C GLU A 5 0.95 -4.41 12.96
N ILE A 6 0.60 -5.66 13.12
CA ILE A 6 0.31 -6.57 12.02
C ILE A 6 -1.03 -7.23 12.28
N ALA A 7 -1.91 -7.16 11.29
CA ALA A 7 -3.14 -7.92 11.29
C ALA A 7 -3.15 -8.89 10.10
N SER A 8 -3.60 -10.12 10.32
CA SER A 8 -3.62 -11.17 9.30
C SER A 8 -4.87 -12.03 9.39
N LEU A 9 -5.31 -12.53 8.24
CA LEU A 9 -6.39 -13.50 8.13
C LEU A 9 -5.82 -14.91 8.32
N LEU A 10 -6.36 -15.63 9.28
CA LEU A 10 -6.01 -17.03 9.52
C LEU A 10 -6.75 -17.95 8.55
N PRO A 11 -6.25 -19.19 8.32
CA PRO A 11 -6.93 -20.16 7.46
C PRO A 11 -8.35 -20.50 7.90
N CYS A 12 -8.66 -20.34 9.19
CA CYS A 12 -10.01 -20.53 9.74
C CYS A 12 -10.95 -19.34 9.49
N GLY A 13 -10.48 -18.26 8.83
CA GLY A 13 -11.25 -17.05 8.56
C GLY A 13 -11.26 -16.02 9.70
N ALA A 14 -10.62 -16.31 10.83
CA ALA A 14 -10.49 -15.33 11.92
C ALA A 14 -9.36 -14.34 11.67
N ALA A 15 -9.55 -13.08 12.07
CA ALA A 15 -8.50 -12.08 12.05
C ALA A 15 -7.64 -12.18 13.32
N ARG A 16 -6.31 -12.04 13.15
CA ARG A 16 -5.35 -12.00 14.25
C ARG A 16 -4.54 -10.71 14.17
N THR A 17 -4.50 -9.97 15.27
CA THR A 17 -3.63 -8.78 15.41
C THR A 17 -2.48 -9.08 16.35
N SER A 18 -1.30 -8.60 16.04
CA SER A 18 -0.08 -8.73 16.85
C SER A 18 0.76 -7.46 16.80
N HIS A 19 1.52 -7.23 17.86
CA HIS A 19 2.45 -6.09 17.96
C HIS A 19 3.87 -6.61 18.08
N HIS A 20 4.79 -6.02 17.33
CA HIS A 20 6.18 -6.40 17.28
C HIS A 20 7.08 -5.19 17.49
N LEU A 21 8.21 -5.40 18.16
CA LEU A 21 9.30 -4.45 18.24
C LEU A 21 10.43 -4.96 17.34
N ALA A 22 10.82 -4.16 16.37
CA ALA A 22 11.93 -4.48 15.47
C ALA A 22 12.89 -3.29 15.34
N PRO A 23 14.11 -3.51 14.85
CA PRO A 23 15.03 -2.42 14.55
C PRO A 23 14.42 -1.43 13.54
N ALA A 24 14.67 -0.13 13.74
CA ALA A 24 14.25 0.91 12.81
C ALA A 24 15.22 0.95 11.61
N THR A 25 15.15 -0.07 10.76
CA THR A 25 15.95 -0.22 9.55
C THR A 25 15.04 -0.28 8.33
N ASP A 26 15.59 0.04 7.16
CA ASP A 26 14.85 0.02 5.89
C ASP A 26 14.17 -1.32 5.62
N LEU A 27 14.80 -2.43 6.01
CA LEU A 27 14.24 -3.77 5.82
C LEU A 27 12.87 -3.92 6.47
N PHE A 28 12.71 -3.45 7.72
CA PHE A 28 11.45 -3.53 8.45
C PHE A 28 10.50 -2.38 8.10
N GLU A 29 11.04 -1.17 7.96
CA GLU A 29 10.24 0.02 7.65
C GLU A 29 9.59 -0.08 6.26
N ALA A 30 10.29 -0.65 5.27
CA ALA A 30 9.78 -0.80 3.91
C ALA A 30 8.51 -1.65 3.82
N THR A 31 8.33 -2.60 4.73
CA THR A 31 7.13 -3.47 4.74
C THR A 31 5.85 -2.73 5.09
N CYS A 32 5.94 -1.59 5.80
CA CYS A 32 4.79 -0.81 6.29
C CYS A 32 4.83 0.64 5.82
N SER A 33 5.44 0.93 4.66
CA SER A 33 5.67 2.30 4.18
C SER A 33 5.07 2.59 2.80
N ALA A 34 4.10 1.77 2.35
CA ALA A 34 3.51 1.96 1.03
C ALA A 34 2.41 3.03 0.99
N PHE A 35 1.56 3.10 2.00
CA PHE A 35 0.40 3.99 2.01
C PHE A 35 0.42 4.87 3.25
N ALA A 36 0.08 6.15 3.06
CA ALA A 36 -0.13 7.06 4.17
C ALA A 36 -1.51 6.85 4.78
N ARG A 37 -1.64 7.20 6.04
CA ARG A 37 -2.94 7.24 6.73
C ARG A 37 -3.93 8.10 5.94
N GLY A 38 -5.20 7.67 5.88
CA GLY A 38 -6.26 8.32 5.13
C GLY A 38 -6.31 7.94 3.65
N THR A 39 -5.38 7.11 3.15
CA THR A 39 -5.48 6.55 1.80
C THR A 39 -6.71 5.66 1.69
N LEU A 40 -7.59 5.96 0.74
CA LEU A 40 -8.82 5.20 0.52
C LEU A 40 -8.62 4.03 -0.41
N PHE A 41 -9.23 2.90 -0.06
CA PHE A 41 -9.33 1.70 -0.88
C PHE A 41 -10.77 1.42 -1.23
N SER A 42 -11.04 1.04 -2.47
CA SER A 42 -12.36 0.55 -2.88
C SER A 42 -12.57 -0.85 -2.32
N THR A 43 -13.69 -1.02 -1.63
CA THR A 43 -14.13 -2.33 -1.12
C THR A 43 -15.57 -2.59 -1.59
N THR A 44 -16.03 -3.81 -1.47
CA THR A 44 -17.42 -4.18 -1.80
C THR A 44 -18.44 -3.43 -0.94
N MET A 45 -18.02 -2.86 0.19
CA MET A 45 -18.86 -2.06 1.11
C MET A 45 -18.70 -0.55 0.89
N GLY A 46 -17.91 -0.13 -0.10
CA GLY A 46 -17.57 1.26 -0.37
C GLY A 46 -16.12 1.62 -0.02
N PRO A 47 -15.72 2.90 -0.15
CA PRO A 47 -14.36 3.33 0.17
C PRO A 47 -14.06 3.20 1.66
N VAL A 48 -12.90 2.62 1.99
CA VAL A 48 -12.41 2.44 3.37
C VAL A 48 -10.99 2.99 3.46
N ALA A 49 -10.69 3.75 4.51
CA ALA A 49 -9.32 4.23 4.77
C ALA A 49 -8.40 3.06 5.14
N VAL A 50 -7.14 3.14 4.72
CA VAL A 50 -6.16 2.06 4.93
C VAL A 50 -6.02 1.65 6.40
N GLU A 51 -6.13 2.60 7.32
CA GLU A 51 -6.07 2.35 8.77
C GLU A 51 -7.29 1.65 9.35
N ASP A 52 -8.40 1.65 8.62
CA ASP A 52 -9.68 1.04 9.04
C ASP A 52 -9.92 -0.30 8.35
N LEU A 53 -9.04 -0.69 7.42
CA LEU A 53 -9.11 -1.99 6.75
C LEU A 53 -8.81 -3.13 7.72
N LEU A 54 -9.60 -4.18 7.64
CA LEU A 54 -9.45 -5.39 8.45
C LEU A 54 -9.17 -6.60 7.56
N PRO A 55 -8.38 -7.58 8.05
CA PRO A 55 -8.24 -8.86 7.38
C PRO A 55 -9.61 -9.52 7.15
N GLY A 56 -9.86 -9.92 5.90
CA GLY A 56 -11.15 -10.44 5.46
C GLY A 56 -12.02 -9.44 4.71
N ASP A 57 -11.72 -8.13 4.77
CA ASP A 57 -12.39 -7.15 3.92
C ASP A 57 -12.15 -7.46 2.45
N LEU A 58 -13.19 -7.36 1.64
CA LEU A 58 -13.12 -7.63 0.21
C LEU A 58 -12.71 -6.36 -0.53
N ILE A 59 -11.49 -6.37 -1.04
CA ILE A 59 -10.90 -5.25 -1.80
C ILE A 59 -11.21 -5.42 -3.28
N ASP A 60 -11.70 -4.37 -3.93
CA ASP A 60 -11.90 -4.35 -5.37
C ASP A 60 -10.57 -4.44 -6.10
N THR A 61 -10.48 -5.34 -7.08
CA THR A 61 -9.26 -5.55 -7.87
C THR A 61 -9.43 -5.09 -9.32
N VAL A 62 -8.32 -4.91 -10.01
CA VAL A 62 -8.32 -4.54 -11.45
C VAL A 62 -8.99 -5.59 -12.33
N ASN A 63 -9.09 -6.83 -11.88
CA ASN A 63 -9.74 -7.92 -12.60
C ASN A 63 -11.27 -7.92 -12.40
N GLY A 64 -11.80 -7.03 -11.56
CA GLY A 64 -13.22 -6.95 -11.23
C GLY A 64 -13.73 -8.05 -10.30
N VAL A 65 -12.84 -8.90 -9.78
CA VAL A 65 -13.16 -9.92 -8.77
C VAL A 65 -12.64 -9.42 -7.42
N PRO A 66 -13.48 -9.16 -6.44
CA PRO A 66 -13.03 -8.74 -5.12
C PRO A 66 -12.21 -9.84 -4.44
N GLU A 67 -11.12 -9.45 -3.78
CA GLU A 67 -10.22 -10.36 -3.10
C GLU A 67 -10.13 -10.01 -1.61
N PRO A 68 -10.07 -11.00 -0.70
CA PRO A 68 -9.99 -10.75 0.72
C PRO A 68 -8.61 -10.20 1.09
N LEU A 69 -8.59 -9.15 1.93
CA LEU A 69 -7.37 -8.67 2.55
C LEU A 69 -6.82 -9.73 3.50
N VAL A 70 -5.65 -10.28 3.18
CA VAL A 70 -5.06 -11.36 3.99
C VAL A 70 -4.05 -10.87 5.01
N TRP A 71 -3.46 -9.70 4.78
CA TRP A 71 -2.45 -9.14 5.65
C TRP A 71 -2.40 -7.62 5.52
N ILE A 72 -2.24 -6.92 6.65
CA ILE A 72 -1.95 -5.50 6.70
C ILE A 72 -0.98 -5.22 7.84
N GLY A 73 0.02 -4.40 7.56
CA GLY A 73 1.00 -3.97 8.56
C GLY A 73 1.06 -2.45 8.62
N SER A 74 1.24 -1.91 9.82
CA SER A 74 1.38 -0.49 10.05
C SER A 74 2.51 -0.17 11.02
N THR A 75 3.08 1.02 10.86
CA THR A 75 4.00 1.61 11.80
C THR A 75 3.80 3.13 11.83
N SER A 76 4.14 3.74 12.94
CA SER A 76 4.10 5.19 13.10
C SER A 76 5.50 5.73 13.39
N PHE A 77 5.79 6.93 12.92
CA PHE A 77 7.05 7.60 13.21
C PHE A 77 6.86 9.11 13.35
N VAL A 78 7.79 9.74 14.07
CA VAL A 78 7.86 11.20 14.16
C VAL A 78 8.95 11.66 13.19
N PRO A 79 8.63 12.49 12.16
CA PRO A 79 9.59 12.88 11.12
C PRO A 79 10.89 13.47 11.66
N ALA A 80 10.83 14.24 12.75
CA ALA A 80 12.00 14.84 13.41
C ALA A 80 12.95 13.79 14.02
N GLN A 81 12.49 12.58 14.28
CA GLN A 81 13.27 11.48 14.87
C GLN A 81 13.66 10.42 13.85
N ALA A 82 13.22 10.57 12.59
CA ALA A 82 13.56 9.63 11.55
C ALA A 82 15.04 9.75 11.14
N LEU A 83 15.72 8.60 11.00
CA LEU A 83 17.07 8.57 10.46
C LEU A 83 17.10 9.13 9.03
N PRO A 84 18.22 9.74 8.58
CA PRO A 84 18.37 10.27 7.22
C PRO A 84 18.03 9.24 6.13
N THR A 85 18.31 7.97 6.38
CA THR A 85 18.11 6.83 5.47
C THR A 85 16.75 6.15 5.63
N SER A 86 15.87 6.61 6.52
CA SER A 86 14.59 5.97 6.76
C SER A 86 13.70 6.03 5.51
N SER A 87 13.19 4.88 5.08
CA SER A 87 12.21 4.75 3.98
C SER A 87 10.84 5.35 4.30
N LEU A 88 10.61 5.71 5.57
CA LEU A 88 9.40 6.44 6.00
C LEU A 88 9.47 7.93 5.71
N LYS A 89 10.62 8.46 5.29
CA LYS A 89 10.78 9.86 4.89
C LYS A 89 10.31 10.09 3.47
N GLY A 90 9.50 11.11 3.33
CA GLY A 90 9.02 11.57 2.03
C GLY A 90 7.79 10.77 1.57
N LEU A 91 6.70 11.49 1.44
CA LEU A 91 5.50 11.00 0.79
C LEU A 91 5.44 11.55 -0.63
N ILE A 92 4.99 10.73 -1.56
CA ILE A 92 4.77 11.09 -2.95
C ILE A 92 3.27 11.25 -3.14
N ARG A 93 2.85 12.41 -3.62
CA ARG A 93 1.45 12.68 -3.93
C ARG A 93 1.19 12.32 -5.38
N LEU A 94 0.33 11.35 -5.59
CA LEU A 94 -0.25 11.07 -6.90
C LEU A 94 -1.53 11.87 -7.03
N VAL A 95 -1.55 12.77 -8.02
CA VAL A 95 -2.73 13.57 -8.36
C VAL A 95 -3.51 12.83 -9.43
N SER A 96 -4.80 12.68 -9.21
CA SER A 96 -5.71 12.13 -10.22
C SER A 96 -6.05 13.22 -11.24
N ASP A 97 -5.52 13.10 -12.45
CA ASP A 97 -5.74 14.07 -13.55
C ASP A 97 -7.16 14.02 -14.14
N GLY A 98 -8.09 13.33 -13.51
CA GLY A 98 -9.46 13.20 -14.01
C GLY A 98 -9.61 12.39 -15.30
N TYR A 99 -8.50 11.98 -15.93
CA TYR A 99 -8.50 11.19 -17.18
C TYR A 99 -8.57 9.68 -16.94
N SER A 100 -8.29 9.23 -15.74
CA SER A 100 -8.42 7.83 -15.40
C SER A 100 -9.81 7.56 -14.83
N LYS A 101 -10.63 6.81 -15.55
CA LYS A 101 -11.95 6.32 -15.09
C LYS A 101 -11.87 5.47 -13.81
N THR A 102 -10.67 5.16 -13.35
CA THR A 102 -10.39 4.27 -12.21
C THR A 102 -10.12 5.02 -10.91
N SER A 103 -9.92 6.34 -10.92
CA SER A 103 -9.59 7.08 -9.69
C SER A 103 -10.76 7.93 -9.21
N SER A 104 -11.80 7.27 -8.75
CA SER A 104 -12.88 7.90 -7.95
C SER A 104 -12.43 8.30 -6.52
N LEU A 105 -11.19 7.99 -6.16
CA LEU A 105 -10.68 8.10 -4.79
C LEU A 105 -9.87 9.37 -4.51
N GLY A 106 -9.71 10.27 -5.52
CA GLY A 106 -8.96 11.52 -5.36
C GLY A 106 -7.44 11.34 -5.30
N ASP A 107 -6.75 12.32 -4.73
CA ASP A 107 -5.30 12.30 -4.58
C ASP A 107 -4.86 11.27 -3.53
N VAL A 108 -3.78 10.55 -3.82
CA VAL A 108 -3.23 9.51 -2.95
C VAL A 108 -1.84 9.89 -2.47
N LEU A 109 -1.60 9.75 -1.17
CA LEU A 109 -0.27 9.91 -0.57
C LEU A 109 0.38 8.56 -0.37
N LEU A 110 1.48 8.34 -1.08
CA LEU A 110 2.21 7.08 -1.10
C LEU A 110 3.60 7.24 -0.48
N GLY A 111 4.04 6.23 0.24
CA GLY A 111 5.43 6.11 0.64
C GLY A 111 6.32 5.67 -0.53
N GLN A 112 7.63 5.88 -0.39
CA GLN A 112 8.60 5.61 -1.46
C GLN A 112 8.64 4.14 -1.93
N ASN A 113 8.20 3.21 -1.09
CA ASN A 113 8.18 1.77 -1.40
C ASN A 113 6.85 1.29 -2.00
N ALA A 114 5.86 2.18 -2.17
CA ALA A 114 4.65 1.85 -2.91
C ALA A 114 4.99 1.50 -4.35
N ARG A 115 4.23 0.57 -4.92
CA ARG A 115 4.38 0.14 -6.31
C ARG A 115 3.08 0.36 -7.05
N LEU A 116 3.20 0.87 -8.27
CA LEU A 116 2.07 1.07 -9.16
C LEU A 116 2.12 0.07 -10.30
N LEU A 117 0.96 -0.46 -10.64
CA LEU A 117 0.80 -1.28 -11.82
C LEU A 117 0.76 -0.38 -13.05
N GLN A 118 1.72 -0.57 -13.95
CA GLN A 118 1.81 0.15 -15.21
C GLN A 118 1.67 -0.81 -16.38
N SER A 119 1.04 -0.35 -17.45
CA SER A 119 0.86 -1.12 -18.69
C SER A 119 1.28 -0.26 -19.90
N PRO A 120 2.58 0.11 -20.02
CA PRO A 120 3.03 0.88 -21.16
C PRO A 120 2.93 0.04 -22.45
N PRO A 121 2.45 0.62 -23.58
CA PRO A 121 2.24 -0.12 -24.82
C PRO A 121 3.51 -0.82 -25.34
N SER A 122 4.69 -0.21 -25.11
CA SER A 122 5.97 -0.77 -25.55
C SER A 122 6.44 -1.99 -24.74
N LEU A 123 5.79 -2.30 -23.63
CA LEU A 123 6.24 -3.39 -22.74
C LEU A 123 5.96 -4.76 -23.34
N GLU A 124 4.76 -4.91 -23.94
CA GLU A 124 4.34 -6.15 -24.57
C GLU A 124 5.23 -6.50 -25.78
N GLU A 125 5.62 -5.47 -26.56
CA GLU A 125 6.49 -5.64 -27.73
C GLU A 125 7.93 -6.04 -27.34
N LYS A 126 8.46 -5.49 -26.22
CA LYS A 126 9.87 -5.68 -25.83
C LYS A 126 10.12 -6.95 -25.03
N ILE A 127 9.23 -7.29 -24.11
CA ILE A 127 9.43 -8.37 -23.15
C ILE A 127 8.24 -9.34 -23.03
N GLY A 128 7.18 -9.16 -23.84
CA GLY A 128 6.02 -10.05 -23.85
C GLY A 128 5.14 -9.99 -22.59
N VAL A 129 5.32 -8.96 -21.75
CA VAL A 129 4.55 -8.78 -20.51
C VAL A 129 3.66 -7.56 -20.63
N ARG A 130 2.39 -7.68 -20.25
CA ARG A 130 1.41 -6.59 -20.39
C ARG A 130 1.51 -5.53 -19.31
N CYS A 131 1.95 -5.88 -18.11
CA CYS A 131 2.01 -4.96 -16.99
C CYS A 131 3.22 -5.23 -16.10
N VAL A 132 3.65 -4.20 -15.40
CA VAL A 132 4.79 -4.24 -14.47
C VAL A 132 4.49 -3.42 -13.23
N LEU A 133 4.99 -3.86 -12.07
CA LEU A 133 4.94 -3.11 -10.84
C LEU A 133 6.18 -2.22 -10.73
N THR A 134 5.98 -0.90 -10.85
CA THR A 134 7.05 0.10 -10.75
C THR A 134 7.02 0.79 -9.39
N PRO A 135 8.15 0.89 -8.68
CA PRO A 135 8.22 1.69 -7.46
C PRO A 135 7.88 3.15 -7.75
N VAL A 136 7.08 3.77 -6.88
CA VAL A 136 6.63 5.17 -7.06
C VAL A 136 7.80 6.15 -7.14
N ARG A 137 8.91 5.87 -6.47
CA ARG A 137 10.12 6.68 -6.50
C ARG A 137 10.85 6.70 -7.86
N ASP A 138 10.51 5.76 -8.74
CA ASP A 138 11.16 5.58 -10.06
C ASP A 138 10.27 6.09 -11.21
N LEU A 139 9.16 6.80 -10.88
CA LEU A 139 8.21 7.36 -11.84
C LEU A 139 8.61 8.76 -12.38
#